data_162eaf68ec954bf288e6c155a630e640
#
_entry.id   162eaf68ec954bf288e6c155a630e640
#
_cell.length_a   1.000
_cell.length_b   1.000
_cell.length_c   1.000
_cell.angle_alpha   90.00
_cell.angle_beta   90.00
_cell.angle_gamma   90.00
#
_symmetry.space_group_name_H-M   'P 1'
#
loop_
_entity.id
_entity.type
_entity.pdbx_description
1 polymer ?
#
loop_
_entity_poly.entity_id
_entity_poly.type
_entity_poly.pdbx_seq_one_letter_code
_entity_poly.pdbx_strand_id
1 'polypeptide(L)'
;NRQDKQYVEVILLSRNSADTGLRVFNSIKHYGLDITRAAFTKGEPTSRYVPAFGAHLFLSADQGDVRRALDEGHAAATIFPSAGGTNETDELRIAFDGDAVLFSDEAERVYQASGLAAFAQSESQSAIEPLVGGPFKDFLGGLHRIQADFPEDRSPLRTALVTARSAPAHERVIRTLRAWNIRIDEAL
;
A
#
# COMPACT_ATOMS: atom_id res chain seq x y z
N ASN A 1 20.50 -17.53 -8.59
CA ASN A 1 19.58 -17.52 -9.75
C ASN A 1 18.42 -16.57 -9.42
N ARG A 2 18.36 -15.41 -10.12
CA ARG A 2 17.26 -14.43 -9.94
C ARG A 2 15.90 -14.94 -10.44
N GLN A 3 15.89 -15.97 -11.27
CA GLN A 3 14.66 -16.52 -11.91
C GLN A 3 13.75 -17.30 -10.97
N ASP A 4 14.21 -17.68 -9.76
CA ASP A 4 13.44 -18.48 -8.81
C ASP A 4 13.01 -17.68 -7.55
N LYS A 5 13.26 -16.36 -7.51
CA LYS A 5 12.91 -15.56 -6.34
C LYS A 5 11.46 -15.07 -6.46
N GLN A 6 10.59 -15.61 -5.61
CA GLN A 6 9.23 -15.10 -5.47
C GLN A 6 9.25 -13.79 -4.67
N TYR A 7 8.91 -12.68 -5.32
CA TYR A 7 8.89 -11.34 -4.71
C TYR A 7 7.56 -11.01 -4.04
N VAL A 8 6.47 -11.57 -4.55
CA VAL A 8 5.12 -11.29 -4.09
C VAL A 8 4.38 -12.61 -3.88
N GLU A 9 3.71 -12.72 -2.75
CA GLU A 9 2.76 -13.80 -2.49
C GLU A 9 1.36 -13.24 -2.48
N VAL A 10 0.44 -13.91 -3.16
CA VAL A 10 -0.99 -13.60 -3.13
C VAL A 10 -1.71 -14.59 -2.21
N ILE A 11 -2.44 -14.06 -1.23
CA ILE A 11 -3.21 -14.83 -0.26
C ILE A 11 -4.68 -14.52 -0.46
N LEU A 12 -5.50 -15.55 -0.57
CA LEU A 12 -6.94 -15.39 -0.74
C LEU A 12 -7.63 -15.33 0.61
N LEU A 13 -8.35 -14.22 0.87
CA LEU A 13 -9.24 -14.10 2.01
C LEU A 13 -10.69 -13.99 1.51
N SER A 14 -11.56 -14.89 1.93
CA SER A 14 -12.93 -14.96 1.42
C SER A 14 -13.95 -15.13 2.55
N ARG A 15 -15.05 -14.38 2.47
CA ARG A 15 -16.21 -14.56 3.35
C ARG A 15 -17.06 -15.79 3.02
N ASN A 16 -16.76 -16.48 1.94
CA ASN A 16 -17.45 -17.70 1.58
C ASN A 16 -17.25 -18.80 2.64
N SER A 17 -18.09 -19.85 2.56
CA SER A 17 -17.88 -21.06 3.35
C SER A 17 -16.73 -21.90 2.80
N ALA A 18 -16.21 -22.81 3.60
CA ALA A 18 -15.19 -23.77 3.17
C ALA A 18 -15.66 -24.64 1.98
N ASP A 19 -16.95 -24.99 1.92
CA ASP A 19 -17.53 -25.76 0.81
C ASP A 19 -17.42 -25.01 -0.52
N THR A 20 -17.68 -23.69 -0.49
CA THR A 20 -17.51 -22.82 -1.67
C THR A 20 -16.02 -22.69 -2.05
N GLY A 21 -15.12 -22.90 -1.10
CA GLY A 21 -13.68 -22.89 -1.29
C GLY A 21 -13.20 -23.85 -2.37
N LEU A 22 -13.84 -25.04 -2.50
CA LEU A 22 -13.52 -26.01 -3.55
C LEU A 22 -13.65 -25.40 -4.96
N ARG A 23 -14.71 -24.62 -5.18
CA ARG A 23 -14.92 -23.93 -6.46
C ARG A 23 -13.83 -22.88 -6.71
N VAL A 24 -13.43 -22.16 -5.67
CA VAL A 24 -12.35 -21.17 -5.76
C VAL A 24 -11.02 -21.84 -6.10
N PHE A 25 -10.67 -22.93 -5.43
CA PHE A 25 -9.45 -23.69 -5.73
C PHE A 25 -9.46 -24.29 -7.14
N ASN A 26 -10.60 -24.74 -7.63
CA ASN A 26 -10.73 -25.18 -9.02
C ASN A 26 -10.49 -24.02 -9.99
N SER A 27 -10.96 -22.82 -9.71
CA SER A 27 -10.68 -21.62 -10.51
C SER A 27 -9.19 -21.24 -10.48
N ILE A 28 -8.56 -21.22 -9.30
CA ILE A 28 -7.12 -21.00 -9.15
C ILE A 28 -6.33 -21.95 -10.05
N LYS A 29 -6.66 -23.25 -9.99
CA LYS A 29 -6.03 -24.28 -10.83
C LYS A 29 -6.30 -24.07 -12.31
N HIS A 30 -7.55 -23.76 -12.69
CA HIS A 30 -7.95 -23.56 -14.08
C HIS A 30 -7.22 -22.38 -14.74
N TYR A 31 -7.02 -21.28 -13.99
CA TYR A 31 -6.34 -20.09 -14.47
C TYR A 31 -4.82 -20.12 -14.23
N GLY A 32 -4.29 -21.19 -13.65
CA GLY A 32 -2.85 -21.32 -13.36
C GLY A 32 -2.31 -20.27 -12.39
N LEU A 33 -3.14 -19.83 -11.43
CA LEU A 33 -2.75 -18.79 -10.46
C LEU A 33 -1.88 -19.40 -9.36
N ASP A 34 -0.79 -18.72 -9.01
CA ASP A 34 0.09 -19.09 -7.90
C ASP A 34 -0.47 -18.56 -6.56
N ILE A 35 -1.59 -19.16 -6.13
CA ILE A 35 -2.24 -18.85 -4.84
C ILE A 35 -2.29 -20.15 -4.04
N THR A 36 -1.42 -20.26 -3.03
CA THR A 36 -1.26 -21.49 -2.23
C THR A 36 -1.90 -21.38 -0.84
N ARG A 37 -2.14 -20.16 -0.34
CA ARG A 37 -2.76 -19.93 0.95
C ARG A 37 -4.11 -19.23 0.82
N ALA A 38 -5.10 -19.74 1.56
CA ALA A 38 -6.44 -19.17 1.57
C ALA A 38 -7.09 -19.31 2.95
N ALA A 39 -8.00 -18.39 3.29
CA ALA A 39 -8.90 -18.51 4.42
C ALA A 39 -10.34 -18.25 3.98
N PHE A 40 -11.27 -19.08 4.48
CA PHE A 40 -12.72 -18.98 4.25
C PHE A 40 -13.40 -18.76 5.60
N THR A 41 -14.14 -17.66 5.75
CA THR A 41 -14.57 -17.19 7.07
C THR A 41 -16.06 -17.36 7.34
N LYS A 42 -16.83 -17.88 6.37
CA LYS A 42 -18.29 -18.10 6.50
C LYS A 42 -19.04 -16.85 6.95
N GLY A 43 -18.75 -15.71 6.30
CA GLY A 43 -19.40 -14.42 6.57
C GLY A 43 -18.64 -13.49 7.52
N GLU A 44 -17.72 -14.02 8.32
CA GLU A 44 -16.92 -13.21 9.24
C GLU A 44 -15.94 -12.26 8.51
N PRO A 45 -15.58 -11.12 9.13
CA PRO A 45 -14.60 -10.20 8.59
C PRO A 45 -13.27 -10.88 8.29
N THR A 46 -12.72 -10.59 7.12
CA THR A 46 -11.44 -11.16 6.66
C THR A 46 -10.22 -10.37 7.13
N SER A 47 -10.37 -9.09 7.47
CA SER A 47 -9.28 -8.20 7.90
C SER A 47 -8.48 -8.75 9.08
N ARG A 48 -9.12 -9.43 10.03
CA ARG A 48 -8.47 -10.06 11.17
C ARG A 48 -7.37 -11.07 10.83
N TYR A 49 -7.36 -11.58 9.60
CA TYR A 49 -6.34 -12.52 9.12
C TYR A 49 -5.14 -11.82 8.48
N VAL A 50 -5.25 -10.53 8.16
CA VAL A 50 -4.17 -9.75 7.53
C VAL A 50 -2.85 -9.86 8.32
N PRO A 51 -2.82 -9.60 9.66
CA PRO A 51 -1.58 -9.74 10.43
C PRO A 51 -1.13 -11.20 10.58
N ALA A 52 -2.06 -12.15 10.69
CA ALA A 52 -1.71 -13.57 10.84
C ALA A 52 -1.00 -14.13 9.61
N PHE A 53 -1.31 -13.63 8.43
CA PHE A 53 -0.65 -14.00 7.18
C PHE A 53 0.59 -13.13 6.87
N GLY A 54 0.84 -12.07 7.64
CA GLY A 54 1.92 -11.13 7.38
C GLY A 54 1.72 -10.33 6.07
N ALA A 55 0.46 -10.08 5.69
CA ALA A 55 0.16 -9.36 4.46
C ALA A 55 0.48 -7.86 4.61
N HIS A 56 1.13 -7.29 3.60
CA HIS A 56 1.50 -5.87 3.56
C HIS A 56 0.42 -5.00 2.92
N LEU A 57 -0.50 -5.60 2.14
CA LEU A 57 -1.59 -4.90 1.49
C LEU A 57 -2.83 -5.80 1.45
N PHE A 58 -3.98 -5.25 1.83
CA PHE A 58 -5.29 -5.88 1.70
C PHE A 58 -6.06 -5.25 0.55
N LEU A 59 -6.55 -6.06 -0.37
CA LEU A 59 -7.32 -5.61 -1.52
C LEU A 59 -8.71 -6.23 -1.52
N SER A 60 -9.75 -5.43 -1.67
CA SER A 60 -11.12 -5.91 -1.78
C SER A 60 -11.95 -5.02 -2.70
N ALA A 61 -12.94 -5.60 -3.38
CA ALA A 61 -13.96 -4.84 -4.09
C ALA A 61 -15.05 -4.32 -3.12
N ASP A 62 -15.14 -4.86 -1.92
CA ASP A 62 -16.06 -4.41 -0.87
C ASP A 62 -15.42 -3.26 -0.06
N GLN A 63 -15.98 -2.06 -0.22
CA GLN A 63 -15.49 -0.87 0.47
C GLN A 63 -15.61 -0.95 2.00
N GLY A 64 -16.60 -1.69 2.51
CA GLY A 64 -16.78 -1.91 3.95
C GLY A 64 -15.65 -2.75 4.55
N ASP A 65 -15.16 -3.74 3.81
CA ASP A 65 -14.01 -4.55 4.21
C ASP A 65 -12.72 -3.73 4.18
N VAL A 66 -12.54 -2.90 3.14
CA VAL A 66 -11.39 -1.99 3.02
C VAL A 66 -11.37 -1.01 4.19
N ARG A 67 -12.49 -0.34 4.46
CA ARG A 67 -12.57 0.63 5.56
C ARG A 67 -12.23 -0.01 6.90
N ARG A 68 -12.76 -1.20 7.16
CA ARG A 68 -12.45 -1.94 8.40
C ARG A 68 -10.97 -2.25 8.53
N ALA A 69 -10.34 -2.73 7.46
CA ALA A 69 -8.90 -3.00 7.46
C ALA A 69 -8.08 -1.74 7.72
N LEU A 70 -8.46 -0.59 7.15
CA LEU A 70 -7.83 0.70 7.42
C LEU A 70 -8.02 1.13 8.88
N ASP A 71 -9.23 1.00 9.43
CA ASP A 71 -9.54 1.31 10.84
C ASP A 71 -8.74 0.44 11.82
N GLU A 72 -8.39 -0.80 11.40
CA GLU A 72 -7.52 -1.72 12.12
C GLU A 72 -6.01 -1.43 11.90
N GLY A 73 -5.66 -0.38 11.14
CA GLY A 73 -4.29 0.06 10.88
C GLY A 73 -3.56 -0.68 9.77
N HIS A 74 -4.28 -1.43 8.93
CA HIS A 74 -3.68 -2.15 7.80
C HIS A 74 -3.73 -1.33 6.52
N ALA A 75 -2.69 -1.42 5.69
CA ALA A 75 -2.76 -0.90 4.33
C ALA A 75 -3.84 -1.63 3.55
N ALA A 76 -4.84 -0.90 3.07
CA ALA A 76 -5.95 -1.50 2.33
C ALA A 76 -6.43 -0.59 1.20
N ALA A 77 -6.86 -1.19 0.07
CA ALA A 77 -7.37 -0.44 -1.06
C ALA A 77 -8.54 -1.15 -1.75
N THR A 78 -9.44 -0.35 -2.34
CA THR A 78 -10.57 -0.85 -3.09
C THR A 78 -10.16 -1.20 -4.52
N ILE A 79 -10.50 -2.40 -4.97
CA ILE A 79 -10.36 -2.79 -6.37
C ILE A 79 -11.56 -2.26 -7.13
N PHE A 80 -11.30 -1.42 -8.13
CA PHE A 80 -12.32 -1.01 -9.10
C PHE A 80 -12.20 -1.88 -10.35
N PRO A 81 -13.31 -2.51 -10.82
CA PRO A 81 -13.29 -3.23 -12.07
C PRO A 81 -12.93 -2.25 -13.20
N SER A 82 -11.82 -2.47 -13.90
CA SER A 82 -11.53 -1.71 -15.10
C SER A 82 -12.17 -2.41 -16.30
N ALA A 83 -12.79 -1.64 -17.20
CA ALA A 83 -13.24 -2.13 -18.50
C ALA A 83 -11.99 -2.31 -19.39
N GLY A 84 -11.24 -3.37 -19.14
CA GLY A 84 -10.18 -3.98 -19.90
C GLY A 84 -9.50 -3.13 -20.98
N GLY A 85 -8.47 -2.40 -20.63
CA GLY A 85 -7.39 -2.06 -21.52
C GLY A 85 -6.13 -2.67 -20.91
N THR A 86 -5.63 -3.72 -21.49
CA THR A 86 -4.29 -4.19 -21.17
C THR A 86 -3.32 -3.14 -21.71
N ASN A 87 -2.90 -2.21 -20.86
CA ASN A 87 -1.64 -1.53 -21.15
C ASN A 87 -0.58 -2.63 -21.04
N GLU A 88 -0.08 -3.08 -22.16
CA GLU A 88 1.05 -4.00 -22.27
C GLU A 88 2.35 -3.30 -21.82
N THR A 89 2.39 -2.92 -20.57
CA THR A 89 3.63 -2.41 -19.95
C THR A 89 4.09 -3.46 -18.95
N ASP A 90 5.33 -3.91 -19.09
CA ASP A 90 5.97 -4.81 -18.13
C ASP A 90 6.31 -4.12 -16.80
N GLU A 91 5.81 -2.89 -16.58
CA GLU A 91 6.08 -2.07 -15.41
C GLU A 91 4.82 -1.80 -14.60
N LEU A 92 4.84 -2.18 -13.32
CA LEU A 92 3.79 -1.83 -12.38
C LEU A 92 4.05 -0.43 -11.80
N ARG A 93 3.11 0.49 -12.01
CA ARG A 93 3.16 1.87 -11.51
C ARG A 93 2.22 2.05 -10.34
N ILE A 94 2.75 2.53 -9.22
CA ILE A 94 1.97 2.75 -8.00
C ILE A 94 2.21 4.18 -7.52
N ALA A 95 1.13 4.95 -7.39
CA ALA A 95 1.16 6.27 -6.79
C ALA A 95 0.57 6.22 -5.37
N PHE A 96 1.23 6.87 -4.43
CA PHE A 96 0.80 6.98 -3.05
C PHE A 96 0.36 8.41 -2.77
N ASP A 97 -0.76 8.57 -2.08
CA ASP A 97 -1.06 9.82 -1.40
C ASP A 97 -0.13 9.98 -0.18
N GLY A 98 0.23 11.21 0.15
CA GLY A 98 1.13 11.50 1.26
C GLY A 98 0.45 11.39 2.61
N ASP A 99 -0.44 12.34 2.90
CA ASP A 99 -1.04 12.51 4.22
C ASP A 99 -2.16 11.49 4.49
N ALA A 100 -2.19 10.94 5.71
CA ALA A 100 -3.11 9.90 6.16
C ALA A 100 -3.03 8.56 5.41
N VAL A 101 -2.11 8.41 4.46
CA VAL A 101 -1.86 7.18 3.70
C VAL A 101 -0.43 6.70 3.95
N LEU A 102 0.56 7.37 3.38
CA LEU A 102 1.96 7.02 3.56
C LEU A 102 2.52 7.55 4.89
N PHE A 103 2.10 8.75 5.28
CA PHE A 103 2.38 9.37 6.58
C PHE A 103 1.14 9.30 7.48
N SER A 104 1.32 9.54 8.79
CA SER A 104 0.19 9.65 9.73
C SER A 104 -0.70 10.85 9.37
N ASP A 105 -1.89 10.86 9.93
CA ASP A 105 -2.86 11.95 9.80
C ASP A 105 -2.58 13.16 10.72
N GLU A 106 -1.42 13.20 11.38
CA GLU A 106 -1.06 14.25 12.33
C GLU A 106 -1.11 15.65 11.71
N ALA A 107 -0.55 15.79 10.52
CA ALA A 107 -0.52 17.04 9.78
C ALA A 107 -1.93 17.50 9.36
N GLU A 108 -2.75 16.57 8.91
CA GLU A 108 -4.16 16.82 8.57
C GLU A 108 -4.96 17.27 9.80
N ARG A 109 -4.75 16.63 10.95
CA ARG A 109 -5.39 17.04 12.22
C ARG A 109 -5.00 18.45 12.65
N VAL A 110 -3.72 18.83 12.50
CA VAL A 110 -3.27 20.21 12.78
C VAL A 110 -3.93 21.21 11.84
N TYR A 111 -3.98 20.87 10.54
CA TYR A 111 -4.64 21.71 9.55
C TYR A 111 -6.13 21.92 9.85
N GLN A 112 -6.86 20.85 10.15
CA GLN A 112 -8.29 20.91 10.46
C GLN A 112 -8.58 21.67 11.77
N ALA A 113 -7.73 21.53 12.79
CA ALA A 113 -7.92 22.15 14.08
C ALA A 113 -7.52 23.64 14.10
N SER A 114 -6.51 24.05 13.34
CA SER A 114 -5.84 25.34 13.51
C SER A 114 -5.57 26.10 12.20
N GLY A 115 -5.95 25.52 11.06
CA GLY A 115 -5.85 26.13 9.74
C GLY A 115 -4.44 26.14 9.14
N LEU A 116 -4.35 26.71 7.93
CA LEU A 116 -3.15 26.64 7.08
C LEU A 116 -1.92 27.32 7.72
N ALA A 117 -2.10 28.44 8.41
CA ALA A 117 -0.99 29.17 9.02
C ALA A 117 -0.32 28.36 10.15
N ALA A 118 -1.12 27.74 11.01
CA ALA A 118 -0.62 26.89 12.09
C ALA A 118 0.03 25.60 11.55
N PHE A 119 -0.52 25.01 10.50
CA PHE A 119 0.08 23.91 9.78
C PHE A 119 1.46 24.29 9.22
N ALA A 120 1.57 25.39 8.48
CA ALA A 120 2.83 25.86 7.91
C ALA A 120 3.90 26.13 8.98
N GLN A 121 3.49 26.72 10.12
CA GLN A 121 4.38 26.96 11.25
C GLN A 121 4.85 25.65 11.89
N SER A 122 3.95 24.70 12.13
CA SER A 122 4.26 23.38 12.69
C SER A 122 5.23 22.61 11.79
N GLU A 123 4.97 22.57 10.50
CA GLU A 123 5.85 21.89 9.51
C GLU A 123 7.25 22.56 9.45
N SER A 124 7.31 23.88 9.54
CA SER A 124 8.57 24.62 9.56
C SER A 124 9.40 24.33 10.83
N GLN A 125 8.75 24.24 11.97
CA GLN A 125 9.41 23.92 13.25
C GLN A 125 9.87 22.47 13.32
N SER A 126 9.12 21.55 12.73
CA SER A 126 9.42 20.13 12.69
C SER A 126 10.15 19.67 11.41
N ALA A 127 10.67 20.60 10.62
CA ALA A 127 11.23 20.29 9.29
C ALA A 127 12.36 19.25 9.29
N ILE A 128 13.09 19.11 10.40
CA ILE A 128 14.17 18.13 10.58
C ILE A 128 13.69 16.80 11.20
N GLU A 129 12.49 16.76 11.76
CA GLU A 129 11.93 15.58 12.38
C GLU A 129 11.18 14.75 11.34
N PRO A 130 11.51 13.45 11.16
CA PRO A 130 10.77 12.59 10.24
C PRO A 130 9.28 12.51 10.63
N LEU A 131 8.42 12.48 9.62
CA LEU A 131 6.99 12.20 9.80
C LEU A 131 6.78 10.79 10.35
N VAL A 132 5.75 10.62 11.16
CA VAL A 132 5.32 9.30 11.61
C VAL A 132 4.73 8.53 10.41
N GLY A 133 5.04 7.23 10.31
CA GLY A 133 4.54 6.40 9.22
C GLY A 133 3.03 6.16 9.33
N GLY A 134 2.35 6.22 8.20
CA GLY A 134 0.98 5.80 8.01
C GLY A 134 0.85 4.30 7.71
N PRO A 135 -0.37 3.81 7.45
CA PRO A 135 -0.63 2.39 7.24
C PRO A 135 0.10 1.80 6.03
N PHE A 136 0.42 2.58 5.01
CA PHE A 136 1.08 2.12 3.79
C PHE A 136 2.62 2.14 3.84
N LYS A 137 3.23 2.61 4.93
CA LYS A 137 4.69 2.67 5.06
C LYS A 137 5.37 1.31 4.84
N ASP A 138 4.86 0.26 5.47
CA ASP A 138 5.47 -1.08 5.39
C ASP A 138 5.29 -1.70 4.01
N PHE A 139 4.17 -1.42 3.35
CA PHE A 139 3.93 -1.82 1.97
C PHE A 139 4.92 -1.14 1.02
N LEU A 140 5.09 0.18 1.12
CA LEU A 140 6.09 0.92 0.33
C LEU A 140 7.52 0.40 0.61
N GLY A 141 7.86 0.12 1.86
CA GLY A 141 9.14 -0.50 2.22
C GLY A 141 9.33 -1.87 1.57
N GLY A 142 8.25 -2.65 1.43
CA GLY A 142 8.24 -3.91 0.67
C GLY A 142 8.56 -3.72 -0.80
N LEU A 143 7.91 -2.76 -1.45
CA LEU A 143 8.16 -2.42 -2.86
C LEU A 143 9.60 -1.93 -3.07
N HIS A 144 10.11 -1.08 -2.17
CA HIS A 144 11.49 -0.62 -2.24
C HIS A 144 12.51 -1.77 -2.16
N ARG A 145 12.26 -2.79 -1.31
CA ARG A 145 13.12 -3.99 -1.26
C ARG A 145 13.11 -4.76 -2.57
N ILE A 146 11.97 -4.81 -3.26
CA ILE A 146 11.90 -5.42 -4.60
C ILE A 146 12.70 -4.59 -5.59
N GLN A 147 12.50 -3.26 -5.62
CA GLN A 147 13.25 -2.36 -6.52
C GLN A 147 14.76 -2.50 -6.34
N ALA A 148 15.24 -2.65 -5.09
CA ALA A 148 16.67 -2.77 -4.79
C ALA A 148 17.34 -4.01 -5.40
N ASP A 149 16.58 -5.02 -5.78
CA ASP A 149 17.10 -6.22 -6.45
C ASP A 149 17.33 -6.02 -7.97
N PHE A 150 16.88 -4.90 -8.52
CA PHE A 150 16.99 -4.59 -9.94
C PHE A 150 17.85 -3.36 -10.20
N PRO A 151 18.53 -3.29 -11.37
CA PRO A 151 19.10 -2.04 -11.85
C PRO A 151 18.02 -0.96 -11.97
N GLU A 152 18.37 0.28 -11.73
CA GLU A 152 17.44 1.42 -11.68
C GLU A 152 16.61 1.58 -12.97
N ASP A 153 17.25 1.34 -14.12
CA ASP A 153 16.66 1.42 -15.46
C ASP A 153 15.85 0.17 -15.87
N ARG A 154 15.81 -0.87 -15.03
CA ARG A 154 15.15 -2.14 -15.31
C ARG A 154 14.27 -2.65 -14.17
N SER A 155 13.89 -1.76 -13.26
CA SER A 155 12.95 -2.12 -12.19
C SER A 155 11.57 -2.42 -12.78
N PRO A 156 10.93 -3.54 -12.41
CA PRO A 156 9.56 -3.82 -12.82
C PRO A 156 8.53 -2.98 -12.06
N LEU A 157 8.99 -2.15 -11.11
CA LEU A 157 8.16 -1.30 -10.27
C LEU A 157 8.58 0.15 -10.40
N ARG A 158 7.59 1.04 -10.52
CA ARG A 158 7.77 2.48 -10.44
C ARG A 158 6.83 3.05 -9.39
N THR A 159 7.39 3.87 -8.51
CA THR A 159 6.65 4.44 -7.38
C THR A 159 6.60 5.95 -7.49
N ALA A 160 5.45 6.54 -7.20
CA ALA A 160 5.25 7.97 -7.15
C ALA A 160 4.60 8.38 -5.82
N LEU A 161 4.99 9.54 -5.31
CA LEU A 161 4.30 10.20 -4.22
C LEU A 161 3.54 11.41 -4.78
N VAL A 162 2.26 11.48 -4.47
CA VAL A 162 1.40 12.62 -4.77
C VAL A 162 1.08 13.32 -3.45
N THR A 163 1.35 14.62 -3.35
CA THR A 163 1.08 15.37 -2.12
C THR A 163 0.71 16.81 -2.40
N ALA A 164 -0.26 17.34 -1.67
CA ALA A 164 -0.61 18.76 -1.71
C ALA A 164 0.39 19.67 -0.96
N ARG A 165 1.42 19.10 -0.35
CA ARG A 165 2.41 19.86 0.43
C ARG A 165 3.31 20.67 -0.50
N SER A 166 3.31 21.99 -0.34
CA SER A 166 4.26 22.89 -0.99
C SER A 166 5.51 23.07 -0.13
N ALA A 167 6.55 23.72 -0.68
CA ALA A 167 7.70 24.15 0.12
C ALA A 167 7.27 25.12 1.23
N PRO A 168 7.83 25.03 2.46
CA PRO A 168 8.91 24.13 2.90
C PRO A 168 8.44 22.73 3.36
N ALA A 169 7.13 22.47 3.51
CA ALA A 169 6.60 21.22 4.04
C ALA A 169 7.00 19.99 3.19
N HIS A 170 7.18 20.17 1.90
CA HIS A 170 7.68 19.12 1.00
C HIS A 170 9.09 18.63 1.37
N GLU A 171 9.94 19.51 1.92
CA GLU A 171 11.29 19.11 2.37
C GLU A 171 11.24 18.06 3.47
N ARG A 172 10.30 18.18 4.42
CA ARG A 172 10.10 17.22 5.51
C ARG A 172 9.75 15.82 4.97
N VAL A 173 8.94 15.77 3.91
CA VAL A 173 8.58 14.52 3.21
C VAL A 173 9.82 13.81 2.66
N ILE A 174 10.66 14.53 1.94
CA ILE A 174 11.89 13.96 1.36
C ILE A 174 12.87 13.50 2.46
N ARG A 175 13.02 14.28 3.53
CA ARG A 175 13.84 13.90 4.70
C ARG A 175 13.30 12.64 5.37
N THR A 176 11.99 12.50 5.48
CA THR A 176 11.33 11.32 6.05
C THR A 176 11.60 10.07 5.23
N LEU A 177 11.43 10.13 3.91
CA LEU A 177 11.72 9.00 3.03
C LEU A 177 13.20 8.57 3.11
N ARG A 178 14.12 9.53 3.18
CA ARG A 178 15.55 9.27 3.40
C ARG A 178 15.81 8.61 4.76
N ALA A 179 15.17 9.09 5.83
CA ALA A 179 15.28 8.51 7.17
C ALA A 179 14.75 7.07 7.23
N TRP A 180 13.75 6.76 6.44
CA TRP A 180 13.23 5.39 6.28
C TRP A 180 14.07 4.53 5.34
N ASN A 181 15.06 5.12 4.67
CA ASN A 181 15.85 4.48 3.62
C ASN A 181 14.97 3.92 2.50
N ILE A 182 13.96 4.67 2.11
CA ILE A 182 13.01 4.33 1.05
C ILE A 182 13.23 5.29 -0.12
N ARG A 183 13.38 4.73 -1.30
CA ARG A 183 13.42 5.47 -2.55
C ARG A 183 12.01 5.54 -3.14
N ILE A 184 11.66 6.70 -3.65
CA ILE A 184 10.53 6.97 -4.53
C ILE A 184 11.07 7.49 -5.86
N ASP A 185 10.49 7.05 -6.99
CA ASP A 185 10.98 7.43 -8.32
C ASP A 185 10.50 8.82 -8.71
N GLU A 186 9.28 9.20 -8.31
CA GLU A 186 8.67 10.49 -8.62
C GLU A 186 7.98 11.10 -7.39
N ALA A 187 8.02 12.43 -7.26
CA ALA A 187 7.25 13.18 -6.27
C ALA A 187 6.58 14.37 -6.96
N LEU A 188 5.24 14.44 -6.87
CA LEU A 188 4.36 15.36 -7.56
C LEU A 188 3.56 16.20 -6.55
#